data_db7a78b7ab8d9c83577dbac77f1da4b8
#
_entry.id   db7a78b7ab8d9c83577dbac77f1da4b8
#
_cell.length_a   1.000
_cell.length_b   1.000
_cell.length_c   1.000
_cell.angle_alpha   90.00
_cell.angle_beta   90.00
_cell.angle_gamma   90.00
#
_symmetry.space_group_name_H-M   'P 1'
#
loop_
_entity.id
_entity.type
_entity.pdbx_description
1 polymer ?
#
loop_
_entity_poly.entity_id
_entity_poly.type
_entity_poly.pdbx_seq_one_letter_code
_entity_poly.pdbx_strand_id
1 'polypeptide(L)'
;MKEVEVEGTQILIANVNGNYYAISNKCSHMGNPLSQGVLDGNIMTCTGHNAQFDVTTGKVVTRPKVAFLHPKIKDVPSYQLKVEDENIMVKL
;
A
#
# COMPACT_ATOMS: atom_id res chain seq x y z
N MET A 1 8.28 -0.83 7.21
CA MET A 1 7.74 -0.72 5.84
C MET A 1 8.87 -0.89 4.85
N LYS A 2 8.69 -1.71 3.85
CA LYS A 2 9.74 -2.04 2.90
C LYS A 2 9.17 -2.12 1.48
N GLU A 3 9.88 -1.51 0.52
CA GLU A 3 9.57 -1.61 -0.90
C GLU A 3 10.37 -2.75 -1.51
N VAL A 4 9.70 -3.62 -2.26
CA VAL A 4 10.34 -4.71 -2.99
C VAL A 4 9.76 -4.81 -4.39
N GLU A 5 10.53 -5.38 -5.32
CA GLU A 5 10.07 -5.68 -6.66
C GLU A 5 10.08 -7.18 -6.87
N VAL A 6 8.96 -7.72 -7.33
CA VAL A 6 8.79 -9.15 -7.63
C VAL A 6 8.24 -9.27 -9.04
N GLU A 7 9.02 -9.86 -9.94
CA GLU A 7 8.64 -10.06 -11.35
C GLU A 7 8.12 -8.79 -12.02
N GLY A 8 8.80 -7.67 -11.78
CA GLY A 8 8.44 -6.38 -12.34
C GLY A 8 7.33 -5.63 -11.60
N THR A 9 6.74 -6.25 -10.58
CA THR A 9 5.69 -5.64 -9.78
C THR A 9 6.29 -4.98 -8.54
N GLN A 10 6.01 -3.69 -8.34
CA GLN A 10 6.46 -2.97 -7.16
C GLN A 10 5.48 -3.17 -6.01
N ILE A 11 5.98 -3.66 -4.90
CA ILE A 11 5.18 -4.10 -3.75
C ILE A 11 5.67 -3.40 -2.50
N LEU A 12 4.71 -2.95 -1.69
CA LEU A 12 4.96 -2.42 -0.36
C LEU A 12 4.64 -3.49 0.66
N ILE A 13 5.63 -3.84 1.49
CA ILE A 13 5.45 -4.75 2.62
C ILE A 13 5.38 -3.92 3.89
N ALA A 14 4.30 -4.06 4.64
CA ALA A 14 4.09 -3.35 5.89
C ALA A 14 4.00 -4.33 7.05
N ASN A 15 4.58 -3.95 8.18
CA ASN A 15 4.44 -4.68 9.43
C ASN A 15 3.43 -3.93 10.30
N VAL A 16 2.32 -4.58 10.61
CA VAL A 16 1.28 -4.03 11.48
C VAL A 16 1.11 -4.95 12.67
N ASN A 17 1.55 -4.51 13.85
CA ASN A 17 1.45 -5.28 15.09
C ASN A 17 2.08 -6.68 14.99
N GLY A 18 3.20 -6.80 14.28
CA GLY A 18 3.90 -8.08 14.12
C GLY A 18 3.43 -8.92 12.94
N ASN A 19 2.37 -8.53 12.26
CA ASN A 19 1.89 -9.20 11.05
C ASN A 19 2.33 -8.45 9.80
N TYR A 20 2.70 -9.20 8.77
CA TYR A 20 3.14 -8.62 7.51
C TYR A 20 2.01 -8.63 6.48
N TYR A 21 1.91 -7.54 5.74
CA TYR A 21 0.94 -7.38 4.65
C TYR A 21 1.64 -6.83 3.43
N ALA A 22 1.15 -7.20 2.26
CA ALA A 22 1.69 -6.73 0.99
C ALA A 22 0.59 -6.12 0.14
N ILE A 23 0.83 -4.91 -0.34
CA ILE A 23 -0.05 -4.24 -1.29
C ILE A 23 0.80 -3.66 -2.41
N SER A 24 0.14 -3.26 -3.50
CA SER A 24 0.85 -2.54 -4.57
C SER A 24 1.52 -1.29 -4.00
N ASN A 25 2.75 -1.02 -4.43
CA ASN A 25 3.46 0.21 -4.06
C ASN A 25 3.04 1.41 -4.90
N LYS A 26 2.18 1.21 -5.90
CA LYS A 26 1.68 2.31 -6.73
C LYS A 26 0.32 2.77 -6.23
N CYS A 27 0.24 4.06 -5.87
CA CYS A 27 -1.05 4.68 -5.54
C CYS A 27 -1.96 4.64 -6.77
N SER A 28 -3.20 4.19 -6.58
CA SER A 28 -4.15 4.08 -7.68
C SER A 28 -4.59 5.44 -8.25
N HIS A 29 -4.33 6.53 -7.52
CA HIS A 29 -4.68 7.88 -7.97
C HIS A 29 -3.73 8.38 -9.06
N MET A 30 -2.41 8.44 -8.77
CA MET A 30 -1.44 9.01 -9.71
C MET A 30 -0.17 8.15 -9.86
N GLY A 31 -0.18 6.93 -9.33
CA GLY A 31 0.97 6.05 -9.46
C GLY A 31 2.15 6.39 -8.54
N ASN A 32 1.99 7.32 -7.61
CA ASN A 32 3.05 7.66 -6.68
C ASN A 32 3.41 6.46 -5.79
N PRO A 33 4.70 6.29 -5.44
CA PRO A 33 5.09 5.20 -4.55
C PRO A 33 4.48 5.38 -3.16
N LEU A 34 3.70 4.41 -2.70
CA LEU A 34 3.12 4.43 -1.35
C LEU A 34 4.20 4.36 -0.27
N SER A 35 5.35 3.74 -0.57
CA SER A 35 6.47 3.64 0.36
C SER A 35 7.06 4.99 0.75
N GLN A 36 6.82 6.04 -0.02
CA GLN A 36 7.24 7.40 0.31
C GLN A 36 6.24 8.14 1.19
N GLY A 37 5.10 7.54 1.45
CA GLY A 37 4.08 8.12 2.32
C GLY A 37 4.31 7.78 3.79
N VAL A 38 3.28 7.96 4.59
CA VAL A 38 3.31 7.74 6.03
C VAL A 38 2.40 6.58 6.39
N LEU A 39 2.95 5.60 7.10
CA LEU A 39 2.18 4.49 7.66
C LEU A 39 1.90 4.80 9.14
N ASP A 40 0.62 4.86 9.49
CA ASP A 40 0.16 5.04 10.87
C ASP A 40 -0.79 3.89 11.19
N GLY A 41 -0.36 2.99 12.08
CA GLY A 41 -1.09 1.75 12.33
C GLY A 41 -1.20 0.92 11.05
N ASN A 42 -2.41 0.76 10.54
CA ASN A 42 -2.67 0.06 9.28
C ASN A 42 -3.05 1.00 8.12
N ILE A 43 -2.96 2.32 8.33
CA ILE A 43 -3.36 3.30 7.32
C ILE A 43 -2.12 3.93 6.69
N MET A 44 -2.02 3.77 5.38
CA MET A 44 -0.97 4.37 4.56
C MET A 44 -1.51 5.62 3.88
N THR A 45 -0.88 6.76 4.15
CA THR A 45 -1.23 8.02 3.48
C THR A 45 -0.27 8.26 2.33
N CYS A 46 -0.82 8.35 1.12
CA CYS A 46 -0.05 8.68 -0.08
C CYS A 46 0.38 10.14 -0.05
N THR A 47 1.59 10.43 -0.53
CA THR A 47 2.10 11.80 -0.63
C THR A 47 1.33 12.65 -1.64
N GLY A 48 0.67 12.01 -2.62
CA GLY A 48 -0.14 12.73 -3.61
C GLY A 48 -1.56 12.93 -3.12
N HIS A 49 -1.93 14.16 -2.80
CA HIS A 49 -3.29 14.55 -2.44
C HIS A 49 -3.90 13.80 -1.25
N ASN A 50 -3.09 13.16 -0.41
CA ASN A 50 -3.49 12.55 0.87
C ASN A 50 -4.50 11.40 0.75
N ALA A 51 -4.51 10.65 -0.35
CA ALA A 51 -5.27 9.42 -0.43
C ALA A 51 -4.78 8.43 0.64
N GLN A 52 -5.69 7.71 1.27
CA GLN A 52 -5.35 6.76 2.33
C GLN A 52 -5.86 5.37 1.99
N PHE A 53 -5.04 4.38 2.29
CA PHE A 53 -5.32 2.97 2.04
C PHE A 53 -5.09 2.15 3.30
N ASP A 54 -5.92 1.14 3.49
CA ASP A 54 -5.69 0.12 4.52
C ASP A 54 -4.68 -0.89 3.97
N VAL A 55 -3.50 -0.98 4.58
CA VAL A 55 -2.44 -1.89 4.09
C VAL A 55 -2.77 -3.36 4.29
N THR A 56 -3.74 -3.68 5.15
CA THR A 56 -4.14 -5.07 5.38
C THR A 56 -5.02 -5.62 4.26
N THR A 57 -5.67 -4.76 3.49
CA THR A 57 -6.61 -5.15 2.44
C THR A 57 -6.35 -4.49 1.09
N GLY A 58 -5.66 -3.35 1.07
CA GLY A 58 -5.52 -2.52 -0.12
C GLY A 58 -6.70 -1.60 -0.39
N LYS A 59 -7.71 -1.61 0.47
CA LYS A 59 -8.91 -0.81 0.26
C LYS A 59 -8.68 0.66 0.52
N VAL A 60 -9.33 1.51 -0.27
CA VAL A 60 -9.35 2.96 -0.07
C VAL A 60 -10.10 3.27 1.22
N VAL A 61 -9.45 4.03 2.10
CA VAL A 61 -10.05 4.52 3.35
C VAL A 61 -10.50 5.96 3.17
N THR A 62 -9.65 6.77 2.53
CA THR A 62 -9.91 8.18 2.31
C THR A 62 -9.57 8.51 0.86
N ARG A 63 -10.50 9.17 0.17
CA ARG A 63 -10.29 9.62 -1.21
C ARG A 63 -9.29 10.77 -1.22
N PRO A 64 -8.50 10.91 -2.31
CA PRO A 64 -7.61 12.04 -2.43
C PRO A 64 -8.39 13.36 -2.47
N LYS A 65 -7.74 14.43 -2.02
CA LYS A 65 -8.32 15.77 -2.08
C LYS A 65 -7.59 16.56 -3.15
N VAL A 66 -8.33 16.97 -4.18
CA VAL A 66 -7.82 17.79 -5.27
C VAL A 66 -8.65 19.07 -5.28
N ALA A 67 -8.10 20.18 -4.80
CA ALA A 67 -8.84 21.41 -4.52
C ALA A 67 -10.00 21.11 -3.56
N PHE A 68 -11.26 21.30 -3.95
CA PHE A 68 -12.43 20.95 -3.16
C PHE A 68 -13.09 19.65 -3.62
N LEU A 69 -12.44 18.91 -4.52
CA LEU A 69 -12.96 17.66 -5.05
C LEU A 69 -12.36 16.46 -4.32
N HIS A 70 -13.12 15.37 -4.24
CA HIS A 70 -12.70 14.10 -3.69
C HIS A 70 -12.96 13.01 -4.73
N PRO A 71 -12.09 12.90 -5.76
CA PRO A 71 -12.32 11.93 -6.84
C PRO A 71 -12.30 10.50 -6.32
N LYS A 72 -13.13 9.64 -6.94
CA LYS A 72 -13.08 8.21 -6.67
C LYS A 72 -11.81 7.61 -7.24
N ILE A 73 -11.19 6.73 -6.48
CA ILE A 73 -10.05 5.97 -6.92
C ILE A 73 -10.29 4.49 -6.63
N LYS A 74 -9.50 3.63 -7.27
CA LYS A 74 -9.60 2.19 -7.08
C LYS A 74 -8.80 1.76 -5.84
N ASP A 75 -9.25 0.66 -5.22
CA ASP A 75 -8.41 -0.03 -4.25
C ASP A 75 -7.12 -0.49 -4.93
N VAL A 76 -6.06 -0.59 -4.16
CA VAL A 76 -4.82 -1.16 -4.69
C VAL A 76 -4.82 -2.67 -4.47
N PRO A 77 -4.19 -3.47 -5.36
CA PRO A 77 -4.08 -4.91 -5.16
C PRO A 77 -3.37 -5.24 -3.85
N SER A 78 -3.86 -6.28 -3.17
CA SER A 78 -3.19 -6.89 -2.04
C SER A 78 -2.68 -8.27 -2.46
N TYR A 79 -1.58 -8.71 -1.83
CA TYR A 79 -0.93 -9.97 -2.18
C TYR A 79 -0.78 -10.83 -0.95
N GLN A 80 -0.87 -12.15 -1.13
CA GLN A 80 -0.62 -13.09 -0.06
C GLN A 80 0.87 -13.17 0.22
N LEU A 81 1.20 -13.29 1.50
CA LEU A 81 2.57 -13.47 1.97
C LEU A 81 2.70 -14.82 2.65
N LYS A 82 3.88 -15.42 2.49
CA LYS A 82 4.29 -16.58 3.27
C LYS A 82 5.60 -16.24 3.96
N VAL A 83 5.64 -16.40 5.27
CA VAL A 83 6.85 -16.20 6.06
C VAL A 83 7.40 -17.58 6.43
N GLU A 84 8.60 -17.89 5.93
CA GLU A 84 9.32 -19.11 6.28
C GLU A 84 10.67 -18.73 6.87
N ASP A 85 10.93 -19.16 8.10
CA ASP A 85 12.12 -18.77 8.84
C ASP A 85 12.22 -17.24 8.90
N GLU A 86 13.22 -16.64 8.28
CA GLU A 86 13.36 -15.18 8.21
C GLU A 86 13.04 -14.63 6.82
N ASN A 87 12.49 -15.47 5.94
CA ASN A 87 12.20 -15.10 4.56
C ASN A 87 10.72 -14.76 4.39
N ILE A 88 10.45 -13.66 3.71
CA ILE A 88 9.10 -13.28 3.33
C ILE A 88 8.96 -13.50 1.85
N MET A 89 7.99 -14.32 1.47
CA MET A 89 7.68 -14.61 0.06
C MET A 89 6.35 -14.00 -0.31
N VAL A 90 6.31 -13.34 -1.45
CA VAL A 90 5.10 -12.71 -1.99
C VAL A 90 4.55 -13.60 -3.09
N LYS A 91 3.27 -13.91 -2.99
CA LYS A 91 2.56 -14.67 -4.01
C LYS A 91 1.78 -13.70 -4.89
N LEU A 92 2.16 -13.63 -6.13
CA LEU A 92 1.48 -12.80 -7.14
C LEU A 92 0.29 -13.52 -7.78
#